data_32d930e430184f3a429f6c48d2d97211
#
_entry.id   32d930e430184f3a429f6c48d2d97211
#
_cell.length_a   1.000
_cell.length_b   1.000
_cell.length_c   1.000
_cell.angle_alpha   90.00
_cell.angle_beta   90.00
_cell.angle_gamma   90.00
#
_symmetry.space_group_name_H-M   'P 1'
#
loop_
_entity.id
_entity.type
_entity.pdbx_description
1 polymer ?
#
loop_
_entity_poly.entity_id
_entity_poly.type
_entity_poly.pdbx_seq_one_letter_code
_entity_poly.pdbx_strand_id
1 'polypeptide(L)'
;MLRERLNQVEERIHSAIERAGRQRSEVTLIAVTKKFPASVTLEAYALGLRHFGENYVQEFEAKHAALASLTGPGADAVFHLIGHLQSNKTRVAAELFQMIETVDSEKLARRLDQTGTPLEVMIEVKLSEEESKAGSAPEALPALIDTIRTCPNLRLTGLMTMPPWSLDPETSRPFFRRLAELARIHQLPKLSMGMWHDLEAAIEEGATHIRVGTALFGKRIKP
;
A
#
# COMPACT_ATOMS: atom_id res chain seq x y z
N MET A 1 -23.48 -0.23 9.03
CA MET A 1 -22.16 -0.35 9.74
C MET A 1 -20.96 -0.15 8.81
N LEU A 2 -20.63 -1.02 7.81
CA LEU A 2 -19.47 -0.76 6.93
C LEU A 2 -19.69 0.48 6.03
N ARG A 3 -20.86 0.62 5.43
CA ARG A 3 -21.21 1.79 4.58
C ARG A 3 -21.07 3.12 5.36
N GLU A 4 -21.53 3.20 6.58
CA GLU A 4 -21.43 4.41 7.41
C GLU A 4 -19.95 4.78 7.69
N ARG A 5 -19.14 3.77 8.04
CA ARG A 5 -17.70 3.97 8.24
C ARG A 5 -16.99 4.37 6.96
N LEU A 6 -17.38 3.78 5.82
CA LEU A 6 -16.85 4.18 4.52
C LEU A 6 -17.19 5.65 4.23
N ASN A 7 -18.42 6.08 4.48
CA ASN A 7 -18.81 7.48 4.32
C ASN A 7 -17.96 8.41 5.19
N GLN A 8 -17.72 8.06 6.45
CA GLN A 8 -16.85 8.85 7.35
C GLN A 8 -15.41 8.94 6.83
N VAL A 9 -14.88 7.84 6.25
CA VAL A 9 -13.55 7.85 5.62
C VAL A 9 -13.55 8.77 4.40
N GLU A 10 -14.56 8.65 3.54
CA GLU A 10 -14.68 9.47 2.33
C GLU A 10 -14.87 10.97 2.65
N GLU A 11 -15.61 11.32 3.69
CA GLU A 11 -15.76 12.72 4.16
C GLU A 11 -14.40 13.31 4.56
N ARG A 12 -13.57 12.56 5.29
CA ARG A 12 -12.22 13.00 5.66
C ARG A 12 -11.32 13.16 4.44
N ILE A 13 -11.36 12.19 3.50
CA ILE A 13 -10.62 12.27 2.24
C ILE A 13 -11.03 13.54 1.47
N HIS A 14 -12.33 13.79 1.31
CA HIS A 14 -12.83 14.97 0.60
C HIS A 14 -12.34 16.28 1.25
N SER A 15 -12.47 16.39 2.57
CA SER A 15 -11.99 17.58 3.29
C SER A 15 -10.49 17.83 3.09
N ALA A 16 -9.67 16.77 3.11
CA ALA A 16 -8.23 16.89 2.88
C ALA A 16 -7.91 17.29 1.42
N ILE A 17 -8.62 16.70 0.46
CA ILE A 17 -8.47 16.97 -0.98
C ILE A 17 -8.83 18.43 -1.27
N GLU A 18 -9.93 18.94 -0.71
CA GLU A 18 -10.34 20.36 -0.85
C GLU A 18 -9.26 21.30 -0.33
N ARG A 19 -8.71 21.04 0.86
CA ARG A 19 -7.61 21.86 1.41
C ARG A 19 -6.34 21.80 0.56
N ALA A 20 -6.07 20.64 -0.05
CA ALA A 20 -4.90 20.45 -0.92
C ALA A 20 -5.10 20.93 -2.36
N GLY A 21 -6.30 21.37 -2.75
CA GLY A 21 -6.62 21.77 -4.14
C GLY A 21 -6.51 20.62 -5.14
N ARG A 22 -6.79 19.39 -4.70
CA ARG A 22 -6.66 18.15 -5.50
C ARG A 22 -8.02 17.59 -5.90
N GLN A 23 -8.02 16.55 -6.72
CA GLN A 23 -9.23 15.81 -7.12
C GLN A 23 -9.32 14.46 -6.43
N ARG A 24 -10.57 13.99 -6.18
CA ARG A 24 -10.79 12.68 -5.53
C ARG A 24 -10.17 11.52 -6.31
N SER A 25 -10.15 11.61 -7.64
CA SER A 25 -9.57 10.60 -8.53
C SER A 25 -8.05 10.43 -8.38
N GLU A 26 -7.36 11.38 -7.75
CA GLU A 26 -5.92 11.32 -7.53
C GLU A 26 -5.54 10.50 -6.27
N VAL A 27 -6.53 10.11 -5.46
CA VAL A 27 -6.31 9.41 -4.20
C VAL A 27 -7.02 8.06 -4.20
N THR A 28 -6.25 7.00 -4.16
CA THR A 28 -6.71 5.61 -4.02
C THR A 28 -6.85 5.25 -2.55
N LEU A 29 -8.05 4.80 -2.16
CA LEU A 29 -8.28 4.23 -0.83
C LEU A 29 -8.00 2.73 -0.86
N ILE A 30 -6.95 2.29 -0.16
CA ILE A 30 -6.65 0.88 0.06
C ILE A 30 -7.35 0.42 1.34
N ALA A 31 -8.32 -0.47 1.18
CA ALA A 31 -9.04 -1.11 2.28
C ALA A 31 -8.19 -2.24 2.86
N VAL A 32 -7.67 -2.07 4.08
CA VAL A 32 -6.74 -3.03 4.70
C VAL A 32 -7.50 -4.16 5.37
N THR A 33 -7.55 -5.31 4.70
CA THR A 33 -8.35 -6.49 5.07
C THR A 33 -7.58 -7.59 5.80
N LYS A 34 -6.32 -7.32 6.19
CA LYS A 34 -5.55 -8.24 7.01
C LYS A 34 -6.28 -8.64 8.30
N LYS A 35 -6.22 -9.92 8.64
CA LYS A 35 -6.88 -10.51 9.84
C LYS A 35 -8.41 -10.40 9.83
N PHE A 36 -9.02 -10.20 8.67
CA PHE A 36 -10.46 -10.31 8.46
C PHE A 36 -10.76 -11.46 7.48
N PRO A 37 -11.93 -12.12 7.61
CA PRO A 37 -12.35 -13.17 6.69
C PRO A 37 -12.65 -12.60 5.29
N ALA A 38 -12.65 -13.47 4.27
CA ALA A 38 -12.93 -13.10 2.89
C ALA A 38 -14.29 -12.40 2.70
N SER A 39 -15.30 -12.74 3.53
CA SER A 39 -16.62 -12.10 3.51
C SER A 39 -16.57 -10.58 3.69
N VAL A 40 -15.63 -10.07 4.50
CA VAL A 40 -15.42 -8.64 4.71
C VAL A 40 -14.90 -7.96 3.44
N THR A 41 -14.01 -8.63 2.71
CA THR A 41 -13.50 -8.14 1.41
C THR A 41 -14.62 -8.10 0.37
N LEU A 42 -15.47 -9.16 0.32
CA LEU A 42 -16.62 -9.21 -0.58
C LEU A 42 -17.65 -8.11 -0.27
N GLU A 43 -17.95 -7.85 1.01
CA GLU A 43 -18.84 -6.75 1.42
C GLU A 43 -18.26 -5.38 1.00
N ALA A 44 -16.97 -5.17 1.22
CA ALA A 44 -16.30 -3.93 0.83
C ALA A 44 -16.29 -3.73 -0.70
N TYR A 45 -16.06 -4.79 -1.46
CA TYR A 45 -16.14 -4.76 -2.92
C TYR A 45 -17.55 -4.41 -3.42
N ALA A 46 -18.59 -4.99 -2.81
CA ALA A 46 -19.99 -4.68 -3.12
C ALA A 46 -20.35 -3.21 -2.82
N LEU A 47 -19.62 -2.54 -1.92
CA LEU A 47 -19.75 -1.11 -1.65
C LEU A 47 -18.94 -0.21 -2.59
N GLY A 48 -18.24 -0.77 -3.58
CA GLY A 48 -17.50 -0.03 -4.60
C GLY A 48 -15.99 0.05 -4.34
N LEU A 49 -15.46 -0.50 -3.26
CA LEU A 49 -14.00 -0.55 -3.04
C LEU A 49 -13.36 -1.54 -4.01
N ARG A 50 -12.20 -1.18 -4.54
CA ARG A 50 -11.47 -1.95 -5.54
C ARG A 50 -10.04 -2.28 -5.15
N HIS A 51 -9.46 -1.54 -4.21
CA HIS A 51 -8.09 -1.72 -3.76
C HIS A 51 -8.07 -2.28 -2.34
N PHE A 52 -7.42 -3.44 -2.16
CA PHE A 52 -7.38 -4.19 -0.90
C PHE A 52 -5.94 -4.41 -0.47
N GLY A 53 -5.65 -4.14 0.82
CA GLY A 53 -4.30 -4.27 1.37
C GLY A 53 -4.17 -5.45 2.32
N GLU A 54 -3.16 -6.29 2.11
CA GLU A 54 -2.82 -7.44 2.93
C GLU A 54 -1.38 -7.36 3.43
N ASN A 55 -1.15 -7.87 4.63
CA ASN A 55 0.20 -7.86 5.21
C ASN A 55 0.91 -9.20 5.11
N TYR A 56 0.18 -10.31 5.00
CA TYR A 56 0.74 -11.64 5.15
C TYR A 56 0.33 -12.52 3.96
N VAL A 57 1.33 -12.98 3.20
CA VAL A 57 1.12 -13.81 2.01
C VAL A 57 0.30 -15.06 2.34
N GLN A 58 0.67 -15.80 3.40
CA GLN A 58 -0.02 -17.04 3.78
C GLN A 58 -1.48 -16.81 4.21
N GLU A 59 -1.76 -15.69 4.89
CA GLU A 59 -3.13 -15.35 5.26
C GLU A 59 -3.98 -15.08 4.02
N PHE A 60 -3.42 -14.34 3.06
CA PHE A 60 -4.13 -14.05 1.81
C PHE A 60 -4.29 -15.31 0.95
N GLU A 61 -3.28 -16.14 0.85
CA GLU A 61 -3.34 -17.44 0.16
C GLU A 61 -4.49 -18.31 0.69
N ALA A 62 -4.65 -18.39 2.01
CA ALA A 62 -5.70 -19.20 2.64
C ALA A 62 -7.13 -18.69 2.33
N LYS A 63 -7.32 -17.40 2.06
CA LYS A 63 -8.63 -16.82 1.72
C LYS A 63 -8.83 -16.53 0.24
N HIS A 64 -7.79 -16.68 -0.59
CA HIS A 64 -7.81 -16.34 -2.01
C HIS A 64 -8.89 -17.10 -2.79
N ALA A 65 -9.04 -18.41 -2.54
CA ALA A 65 -10.07 -19.23 -3.20
C ALA A 65 -11.50 -18.70 -2.95
N ALA A 66 -11.79 -18.19 -1.76
CA ALA A 66 -13.08 -17.56 -1.44
C ALA A 66 -13.28 -16.18 -2.12
N LEU A 67 -12.22 -15.61 -2.69
CA LEU A 67 -12.22 -14.34 -3.43
C LEU A 67 -12.10 -14.52 -4.94
N ALA A 68 -12.31 -15.73 -5.46
CA ALA A 68 -12.14 -16.05 -6.90
C ALA A 68 -12.96 -15.13 -7.82
N SER A 69 -14.14 -14.68 -7.38
CA SER A 69 -14.96 -13.71 -8.13
C SER A 69 -14.31 -12.32 -8.25
N LEU A 70 -13.34 -11.99 -7.40
CA LEU A 70 -12.62 -10.72 -7.39
C LEU A 70 -11.23 -10.81 -8.00
N THR A 71 -10.71 -12.01 -8.25
CA THR A 71 -9.34 -12.27 -8.72
C THR A 71 -9.28 -12.98 -10.08
N GLY A 72 -10.44 -13.41 -10.60
CA GLY A 72 -10.56 -14.10 -11.88
C GLY A 72 -10.51 -13.17 -13.11
N PRO A 73 -10.54 -13.73 -14.31
CA PRO A 73 -10.55 -12.96 -15.55
C PRO A 73 -11.71 -11.94 -15.58
N GLY A 74 -11.39 -10.68 -15.86
CA GLY A 74 -12.38 -9.59 -15.90
C GLY A 74 -12.70 -8.97 -14.53
N ALA A 75 -12.10 -9.46 -13.44
CA ALA A 75 -12.19 -8.82 -12.14
C ALA A 75 -11.39 -7.50 -12.12
N ASP A 76 -11.91 -6.52 -11.39
CA ASP A 76 -11.30 -5.17 -11.25
C ASP A 76 -10.77 -4.89 -9.85
N ALA A 77 -10.74 -5.89 -8.97
CA ALA A 77 -10.10 -5.76 -7.66
C ALA A 77 -8.59 -5.86 -7.78
N VAL A 78 -7.88 -4.97 -7.06
CA VAL A 78 -6.42 -4.93 -6.99
C VAL A 78 -5.99 -5.26 -5.56
N PHE A 79 -5.23 -6.32 -5.42
CA PHE A 79 -4.68 -6.72 -4.12
C PHE A 79 -3.24 -6.25 -3.99
N HIS A 80 -2.99 -5.48 -2.93
CA HIS A 80 -1.70 -4.90 -2.58
C HIS A 80 -1.07 -5.67 -1.42
N LEU A 81 0.16 -6.12 -1.59
CA LEU A 81 0.97 -6.53 -0.45
C LEU A 81 1.62 -5.29 0.17
N ILE A 82 1.17 -4.97 1.38
CA ILE A 82 1.62 -3.79 2.14
C ILE A 82 2.37 -4.16 3.43
N GLY A 83 2.67 -5.43 3.62
CA GLY A 83 3.51 -5.94 4.71
C GLY A 83 4.84 -6.46 4.20
N HIS A 84 5.81 -6.62 5.10
CA HIS A 84 7.15 -7.10 4.74
C HIS A 84 7.10 -8.46 4.01
N LEU A 85 7.74 -8.52 2.84
CA LEU A 85 7.81 -9.73 2.02
C LEU A 85 9.09 -10.51 2.31
N GLN A 86 8.92 -11.69 2.87
CA GLN A 86 10.03 -12.64 3.02
C GLN A 86 10.47 -13.18 1.64
N SER A 87 11.77 -13.24 1.41
CA SER A 87 12.34 -13.65 0.13
C SER A 87 11.94 -15.07 -0.34
N ASN A 88 11.58 -15.97 0.58
CA ASN A 88 11.11 -17.32 0.24
C ASN A 88 9.62 -17.38 -0.15
N LYS A 89 8.90 -16.25 -0.09
CA LYS A 89 7.48 -16.14 -0.44
C LYS A 89 7.23 -15.36 -1.73
N THR A 90 8.28 -14.93 -2.42
CA THR A 90 8.18 -14.11 -3.63
C THR A 90 7.35 -14.75 -4.73
N ARG A 91 7.47 -16.06 -4.96
CA ARG A 91 6.69 -16.77 -5.97
C ARG A 91 5.20 -16.72 -5.68
N VAL A 92 4.80 -17.12 -4.48
CA VAL A 92 3.39 -17.10 -4.07
C VAL A 92 2.85 -15.66 -4.05
N ALA A 93 3.64 -14.71 -3.58
CA ALA A 93 3.24 -13.31 -3.61
C ALA A 93 3.01 -12.80 -5.05
N ALA A 94 3.88 -13.14 -5.99
CA ALA A 94 3.73 -12.74 -7.39
C ALA A 94 2.50 -13.35 -8.08
N GLU A 95 2.07 -14.53 -7.65
CA GLU A 95 0.86 -15.19 -8.16
C GLU A 95 -0.43 -14.57 -7.59
N LEU A 96 -0.38 -14.02 -6.37
CA LEU A 96 -1.56 -13.57 -5.63
C LEU A 96 -1.82 -12.06 -5.69
N PHE A 97 -0.77 -11.25 -5.81
CA PHE A 97 -0.87 -9.78 -5.71
C PHE A 97 -0.61 -9.11 -7.06
N GLN A 98 -1.34 -8.05 -7.33
CA GLN A 98 -1.11 -7.19 -8.51
C GLN A 98 -0.11 -6.07 -8.21
N MET A 99 0.05 -5.71 -6.92
CA MET A 99 0.99 -4.70 -6.47
C MET A 99 1.72 -5.13 -5.19
N ILE A 100 3.05 -4.92 -5.16
CA ILE A 100 3.88 -5.12 -3.97
C ILE A 100 4.49 -3.78 -3.60
N GLU A 101 4.10 -3.23 -2.43
CA GLU A 101 4.51 -1.88 -2.01
C GLU A 101 5.74 -1.87 -1.10
N THR A 102 6.29 -3.05 -0.79
CA THR A 102 7.31 -3.24 0.25
C THR A 102 8.62 -3.81 -0.29
N VAL A 103 8.99 -3.43 -1.50
CA VAL A 103 10.32 -3.78 -2.03
C VAL A 103 11.37 -2.92 -1.33
N ASP A 104 12.29 -3.55 -0.63
CA ASP A 104 13.29 -2.88 0.23
C ASP A 104 14.74 -3.15 -0.15
N SER A 105 14.98 -4.04 -1.12
CA SER A 105 16.34 -4.46 -1.49
C SER A 105 16.43 -4.96 -2.93
N GLU A 106 17.62 -4.81 -3.53
CA GLU A 106 17.91 -5.34 -4.85
C GLU A 106 17.71 -6.86 -4.93
N LYS A 107 18.08 -7.58 -3.86
CA LYS A 107 17.88 -9.02 -3.76
C LYS A 107 16.40 -9.40 -3.86
N LEU A 108 15.52 -8.66 -3.19
CA LEU A 108 14.08 -8.91 -3.25
C LEU A 108 13.54 -8.58 -4.66
N ALA A 109 13.95 -7.46 -5.24
CA ALA A 109 13.56 -7.07 -6.59
C ALA A 109 13.94 -8.15 -7.62
N ARG A 110 15.19 -8.61 -7.62
CA ARG A 110 15.65 -9.68 -8.54
C ARG A 110 14.88 -10.99 -8.34
N ARG A 111 14.54 -11.35 -7.10
CA ARG A 111 13.74 -12.55 -6.82
C ARG A 111 12.31 -12.45 -7.30
N LEU A 112 11.70 -11.28 -7.22
CA LEU A 112 10.37 -11.04 -7.77
C LEU A 112 10.40 -11.13 -9.30
N ASP A 113 11.38 -10.51 -9.93
CA ASP A 113 11.56 -10.56 -11.39
C ASP A 113 11.74 -12.00 -11.90
N GLN A 114 12.52 -12.83 -11.18
CA GLN A 114 12.73 -14.24 -11.52
C GLN A 114 11.46 -15.09 -11.48
N THR A 115 10.36 -14.62 -10.93
CA THR A 115 9.06 -15.32 -10.99
C THR A 115 8.47 -15.32 -12.40
N GLY A 116 8.86 -14.37 -13.25
CA GLY A 116 8.33 -14.19 -14.60
C GLY A 116 6.92 -13.57 -14.64
N THR A 117 6.36 -13.22 -13.50
CA THR A 117 5.02 -12.62 -13.40
C THR A 117 5.14 -11.09 -13.47
N PRO A 118 4.39 -10.42 -14.37
CA PRO A 118 4.35 -8.95 -14.42
C PRO A 118 3.75 -8.38 -13.14
N LEU A 119 4.48 -7.47 -12.47
CA LEU A 119 4.09 -6.87 -11.20
C LEU A 119 4.29 -5.37 -11.19
N GLU A 120 3.34 -4.63 -10.61
CA GLU A 120 3.60 -3.28 -10.15
C GLU A 120 4.30 -3.31 -8.78
N VAL A 121 5.34 -2.50 -8.63
CA VAL A 121 6.06 -2.44 -7.36
C VAL A 121 6.25 -0.99 -6.90
N MET A 122 6.29 -0.81 -5.57
CA MET A 122 6.79 0.39 -4.92
C MET A 122 7.97 0.01 -4.01
N ILE A 123 8.86 0.96 -3.78
CA ILE A 123 9.95 0.81 -2.82
C ILE A 123 9.47 1.32 -1.47
N GLU A 124 9.58 0.49 -0.43
CA GLU A 124 9.41 0.93 0.95
C GLU A 124 10.66 1.69 1.40
N VAL A 125 10.48 2.96 1.77
CA VAL A 125 11.57 3.84 2.21
C VAL A 125 11.50 3.99 3.72
N LYS A 126 12.61 3.66 4.38
CA LYS A 126 12.81 3.85 5.81
C LYS A 126 13.27 5.29 6.07
N LEU A 127 12.35 6.13 6.55
CA LEU A 127 12.62 7.54 6.84
C LEU A 127 12.80 7.83 8.34
N SER A 128 12.66 6.81 9.18
CA SER A 128 12.87 6.94 10.63
C SER A 128 14.14 6.22 11.07
N GLU A 129 14.71 6.67 12.19
CA GLU A 129 15.88 6.05 12.81
C GLU A 129 15.57 4.73 13.56
N GLU A 130 14.32 4.31 13.65
CA GLU A 130 13.93 3.06 14.30
C GLU A 130 14.53 1.86 13.58
N GLU A 131 15.50 1.18 14.21
CA GLU A 131 16.20 0.03 13.63
C GLU A 131 15.27 -1.14 13.26
N SER A 132 14.17 -1.30 14.00
CA SER A 132 13.19 -2.39 13.81
C SER A 132 12.31 -2.26 12.58
N LYS A 133 12.32 -1.12 11.89
CA LYS A 133 11.49 -0.91 10.68
C LYS A 133 12.18 -1.41 9.43
N ALA A 134 11.40 -2.10 8.58
CA ALA A 134 11.78 -2.47 7.24
C ALA A 134 11.88 -1.24 6.33
N GLY A 135 12.45 -1.41 5.15
CA GLY A 135 12.56 -0.39 4.12
C GLY A 135 14.00 -0.10 3.73
N SER A 136 14.16 0.41 2.53
CA SER A 136 15.45 0.87 1.97
C SER A 136 15.79 2.23 2.55
N ALA A 137 17.06 2.45 2.89
CA ALA A 137 17.54 3.78 3.26
C ALA A 137 17.46 4.73 2.05
N PRO A 138 17.22 6.05 2.26
CA PRO A 138 17.16 7.02 1.16
C PRO A 138 18.39 7.03 0.26
N GLU A 139 19.57 6.79 0.83
CA GLU A 139 20.85 6.77 0.14
C GLU A 139 20.98 5.57 -0.81
N ALA A 140 20.28 4.47 -0.53
CA ALA A 140 20.27 3.26 -1.35
C ALA A 140 19.23 3.31 -2.48
N LEU A 141 18.33 4.31 -2.49
CA LEU A 141 17.27 4.40 -3.51
C LEU A 141 17.78 4.42 -4.95
N PRO A 142 18.81 5.20 -5.34
CA PRO A 142 19.26 5.21 -6.73
C PRO A 142 19.64 3.83 -7.23
N ALA A 143 20.44 3.08 -6.48
CA ALA A 143 20.88 1.73 -6.86
C ALA A 143 19.72 0.74 -6.94
N LEU A 144 18.77 0.81 -6.00
CA LEU A 144 17.59 -0.05 -6.01
C LEU A 144 16.66 0.27 -7.19
N ILE A 145 16.45 1.55 -7.48
CA ILE A 145 15.66 2.01 -8.64
C ILE A 145 16.29 1.49 -9.95
N ASP A 146 17.58 1.64 -10.10
CA ASP A 146 18.31 1.18 -11.30
C ASP A 146 18.20 -0.34 -11.44
N THR A 147 18.34 -1.08 -10.33
CA THR A 147 18.13 -2.53 -10.33
C THR A 147 16.71 -2.88 -10.79
N ILE A 148 15.65 -2.26 -10.23
CA ILE A 148 14.27 -2.57 -10.62
C ILE A 148 14.03 -2.23 -12.09
N ARG A 149 14.59 -1.14 -12.61
CA ARG A 149 14.46 -0.75 -14.02
C ARG A 149 15.09 -1.77 -14.99
N THR A 150 16.04 -2.59 -14.52
CA THR A 150 16.60 -3.69 -15.31
C THR A 150 15.79 -4.99 -15.22
N CYS A 151 14.75 -5.04 -14.39
CA CYS A 151 13.90 -6.20 -14.17
C CYS A 151 12.68 -6.14 -15.10
N PRO A 152 12.63 -6.92 -16.21
CA PRO A 152 11.61 -6.77 -17.26
C PRO A 152 10.18 -7.08 -16.78
N ASN A 153 10.03 -7.86 -15.72
CA ASN A 153 8.73 -8.21 -15.17
C ASN A 153 8.24 -7.25 -14.07
N LEU A 154 9.07 -6.26 -13.68
CA LEU A 154 8.72 -5.31 -12.64
C LEU A 154 8.48 -3.91 -13.21
N ARG A 155 7.36 -3.31 -12.85
CA ARG A 155 7.04 -1.91 -13.13
C ARG A 155 7.11 -1.10 -11.84
N LEU A 156 8.22 -0.35 -11.65
CA LEU A 156 8.34 0.58 -10.53
C LEU A 156 7.38 1.76 -10.73
N THR A 157 6.45 1.93 -9.80
CA THR A 157 5.40 2.96 -9.91
C THR A 157 5.47 4.04 -8.83
N GLY A 158 6.18 3.81 -7.73
CA GLY A 158 6.19 4.77 -6.63
C GLY A 158 7.03 4.39 -5.43
N LEU A 159 6.85 5.17 -4.38
CA LEU A 159 7.47 4.96 -3.07
C LEU A 159 6.39 4.75 -2.00
N MET A 160 6.74 3.99 -0.97
CA MET A 160 5.91 3.78 0.21
C MET A 160 6.69 4.12 1.47
N THR A 161 6.01 4.62 2.51
CA THR A 161 6.60 4.74 3.85
C THR A 161 5.58 4.51 4.95
N MET A 162 6.09 4.12 6.12
CA MET A 162 5.34 4.03 7.37
C MET A 162 6.08 4.82 8.45
N PRO A 163 5.67 6.07 8.74
CA PRO A 163 6.25 6.86 9.83
C PRO A 163 6.12 6.16 11.20
N PRO A 164 6.90 6.58 12.20
CA PRO A 164 6.64 6.24 13.58
C PRO A 164 5.22 6.60 14.00
N TRP A 165 4.59 5.74 14.80
CA TRP A 165 3.28 6.07 15.32
C TRP A 165 3.37 7.19 16.36
N SER A 166 2.48 8.16 16.27
CA SER A 166 2.36 9.27 17.22
C SER A 166 0.89 9.55 17.53
N LEU A 167 0.61 10.16 18.68
CA LEU A 167 -0.72 10.69 19.02
C LEU A 167 -1.07 11.93 18.20
N ASP A 168 -0.08 12.72 17.81
CA ASP A 168 -0.23 13.90 16.97
C ASP A 168 0.02 13.51 15.49
N PRO A 169 -1.01 13.56 14.61
CA PRO A 169 -0.87 13.22 13.19
C PRO A 169 0.12 14.12 12.44
N GLU A 170 0.33 15.35 12.90
CA GLU A 170 1.25 16.30 12.27
C GLU A 170 2.71 15.86 12.39
N THR A 171 3.05 15.02 13.35
CA THR A 171 4.41 14.45 13.47
C THR A 171 4.79 13.54 12.29
N SER A 172 3.79 13.02 11.54
CA SER A 172 4.01 12.23 10.31
C SER A 172 4.32 13.12 9.10
N ARG A 173 3.92 14.38 9.11
CA ARG A 173 4.03 15.30 7.95
C ARG A 173 5.47 15.47 7.41
N PRO A 174 6.52 15.62 8.24
CA PRO A 174 7.89 15.72 7.73
C PRO A 174 8.33 14.48 6.94
N PHE A 175 7.90 13.28 7.36
CA PHE A 175 8.19 12.03 6.66
C PHE A 175 7.47 11.97 5.31
N PHE A 176 6.20 12.38 5.27
CA PHE A 176 5.42 12.43 4.03
C PHE A 176 6.02 13.41 3.02
N ARG A 177 6.37 14.61 3.47
CA ARG A 177 7.07 15.60 2.65
C ARG A 177 8.39 15.07 2.10
N ARG A 178 9.16 14.41 2.95
CA ARG A 178 10.44 13.82 2.52
C ARG A 178 10.25 12.70 1.48
N LEU A 179 9.23 11.86 1.64
CA LEU A 179 8.90 10.84 0.65
C LEU A 179 8.50 11.47 -0.70
N ALA A 180 7.68 12.52 -0.66
CA ALA A 180 7.26 13.25 -1.86
C ALA A 180 8.44 13.91 -2.60
N GLU A 181 9.40 14.48 -1.86
CA GLU A 181 10.64 15.01 -2.44
C GLU A 181 11.46 13.93 -3.15
N LEU A 182 11.65 12.77 -2.51
CA LEU A 182 12.37 11.64 -3.09
C LEU A 182 11.67 11.13 -4.35
N ALA A 183 10.35 10.97 -4.31
CA ALA A 183 9.58 10.54 -5.47
C ALA A 183 9.70 11.53 -6.64
N ARG A 184 9.66 12.85 -6.36
CA ARG A 184 9.86 13.89 -7.38
C ARG A 184 11.26 13.84 -8.00
N ILE A 185 12.31 13.66 -7.19
CA ILE A 185 13.70 13.53 -7.67
C ILE A 185 13.83 12.34 -8.63
N HIS A 186 13.19 11.23 -8.32
CA HIS A 186 13.27 9.98 -9.10
C HIS A 186 12.16 9.83 -10.15
N GLN A 187 11.29 10.84 -10.30
CA GLN A 187 10.17 10.87 -11.26
C GLN A 187 9.19 9.70 -11.06
N LEU A 188 8.89 9.37 -9.80
CA LEU A 188 7.97 8.32 -9.42
C LEU A 188 6.61 8.91 -9.05
N PRO A 189 5.51 8.57 -9.77
CA PRO A 189 4.25 9.29 -9.64
C PRO A 189 3.39 8.86 -8.44
N LYS A 190 3.62 7.66 -7.88
CA LYS A 190 2.76 7.15 -6.83
C LYS A 190 3.43 7.26 -5.45
N LEU A 191 2.62 7.62 -4.44
CA LEU A 191 3.01 7.76 -3.03
C LEU A 191 2.03 6.99 -2.16
N SER A 192 2.46 5.86 -1.60
CA SER A 192 1.68 5.11 -0.61
C SER A 192 2.12 5.52 0.79
N MET A 193 1.32 6.39 1.40
CA MET A 193 1.58 6.95 2.73
C MET A 193 0.27 7.44 3.36
N GLY A 194 0.22 7.44 4.69
CA GLY A 194 -0.96 7.83 5.45
C GLY A 194 -1.90 6.65 5.76
N MET A 195 -2.36 6.67 6.98
CA MET A 195 -3.34 5.74 7.56
C MET A 195 -4.49 6.52 8.18
N TRP A 196 -5.44 5.83 8.82
CA TRP A 196 -6.60 6.50 9.44
C TRP A 196 -6.25 7.72 10.29
N HIS A 197 -5.15 7.66 11.03
CA HIS A 197 -4.79 8.69 11.99
C HIS A 197 -4.24 9.97 11.33
N ASP A 198 -3.48 9.82 10.23
CA ASP A 198 -2.69 10.88 9.59
C ASP A 198 -2.98 11.04 8.09
N LEU A 199 -4.15 10.53 7.63
CA LEU A 199 -4.50 10.54 6.20
C LEU A 199 -4.61 11.95 5.62
N GLU A 200 -5.08 12.92 6.41
CA GLU A 200 -5.20 14.30 5.95
C GLU A 200 -3.81 14.90 5.66
N ALA A 201 -2.89 14.79 6.62
CA ALA A 201 -1.51 15.24 6.43
C ALA A 201 -0.85 14.54 5.22
N ALA A 202 -1.10 13.23 5.05
CA ALA A 202 -0.58 12.50 3.90
C ALA A 202 -1.15 13.00 2.56
N ILE A 203 -2.46 13.25 2.47
CA ILE A 203 -3.11 13.75 1.26
C ILE A 203 -2.60 15.15 0.92
N GLU A 204 -2.45 16.03 1.91
CA GLU A 204 -1.94 17.37 1.76
C GLU A 204 -0.46 17.38 1.29
N GLU A 205 0.33 16.40 1.70
CA GLU A 205 1.72 16.22 1.24
C GLU A 205 1.83 15.35 -0.05
N GLY A 206 0.70 15.06 -0.72
CA GLY A 206 0.69 14.46 -2.05
C GLY A 206 0.45 12.94 -2.11
N ALA A 207 -0.02 12.30 -1.03
CA ALA A 207 -0.36 10.86 -1.08
C ALA A 207 -1.29 10.54 -2.24
N THR A 208 -0.98 9.49 -2.99
CA THR A 208 -1.84 8.92 -4.04
C THR A 208 -2.54 7.65 -3.57
N HIS A 209 -2.00 7.00 -2.54
CA HIS A 209 -2.53 5.78 -1.93
C HIS A 209 -2.53 5.97 -0.41
N ILE A 210 -3.70 5.81 0.21
CA ILE A 210 -3.89 5.83 1.67
C ILE A 210 -4.41 4.47 2.14
N ARG A 211 -4.00 4.02 3.32
CA ARG A 211 -4.27 2.67 3.82
C ARG A 211 -5.14 2.70 5.06
N VAL A 212 -6.39 2.27 4.94
CA VAL A 212 -7.36 2.33 6.04
C VAL A 212 -7.89 0.94 6.38
N GLY A 213 -7.76 0.52 7.62
CA GLY A 213 -8.22 -0.79 8.12
C GLY A 213 -9.27 -0.67 9.21
N THR A 214 -8.84 -0.47 10.45
CA THR A 214 -9.72 -0.49 11.64
C THR A 214 -10.87 0.52 11.56
N ALA A 215 -10.67 1.66 10.93
CA ALA A 215 -11.73 2.66 10.74
C ALA A 215 -12.85 2.15 9.82
N LEU A 216 -12.51 1.34 8.81
CA LEU A 216 -13.49 0.70 7.91
C LEU A 216 -14.15 -0.51 8.57
N PHE A 217 -13.35 -1.45 9.07
CA PHE A 217 -13.83 -2.78 9.45
C PHE A 217 -14.08 -2.95 10.95
N GLY A 218 -13.67 -1.99 11.77
CA GLY A 218 -13.78 -2.06 13.23
C GLY A 218 -12.65 -2.83 13.89
N LYS A 219 -12.80 -3.09 15.18
CA LYS A 219 -11.83 -3.88 15.95
C LYS A 219 -11.83 -5.31 15.45
N ARG A 220 -10.63 -5.87 15.27
CA ARG A 220 -10.46 -7.28 14.90
C ARG A 220 -11.02 -8.17 15.99
N ILE A 221 -11.78 -9.18 15.60
CA ILE A 221 -12.19 -10.25 16.51
C ILE A 221 -10.90 -11.05 16.76
N LYS A 222 -10.42 -11.07 18.01
CA LYS A 222 -9.34 -11.99 18.37
C LYS A 222 -9.89 -13.40 18.24
N PRO A 223 -9.15 -14.33 17.58
CA PRO A 223 -9.51 -15.72 17.57
C PRO A 223 -9.50 -16.29 18.98
#